data_c683cf0a73c18421902b525c4012a87c
#
_entry.id   c683cf0a73c18421902b525c4012a87c
#
_cell.length_a   1.000
_cell.length_b   1.000
_cell.length_c   1.000
_cell.angle_alpha   90.00
_cell.angle_beta   90.00
_cell.angle_gamma   90.00
#
_symmetry.space_group_name_H-M   'P 1'
#
loop_
_entity.id
_entity.type
_entity.pdbx_description
1 polymer ?
#
loop_
_entity_poly.entity_id
_entity_poly.type
_entity_poly.pdbx_seq_one_letter_code
_entity_poly.pdbx_strand_id
1 'polypeptide(L)'
;MSTKKKTVLGIILFAVFLIIAYFAYISLSNYYKPSQENQPAKSNSSQADKKTPAPDFTVYDTKGNKVKLSDFKGKPVVLNLWASWCPPCKGEMPHFNTQYANVKDDVVFMMVDLVDGQRETQEKGQKYVKDQAFDLPIYFDNEQQASNAYGISSIPDTLFIDSEGNIVNAYQGAIDEGTLIAGINSIKK
;
A
#
# COMPACT_ATOMS: atom_id res chain seq x y z
N MET A 1 10.02 -2.52 -69.62
CA MET A 1 9.92 -3.47 -68.48
C MET A 1 8.46 -3.85 -68.34
N SER A 2 8.10 -5.15 -68.52
CA SER A 2 6.72 -5.62 -68.57
C SER A 2 6.00 -5.30 -67.23
N THR A 3 4.71 -4.88 -67.32
CA THR A 3 3.84 -4.53 -66.19
C THR A 3 3.90 -5.58 -65.08
N LYS A 4 3.98 -6.85 -65.45
CA LYS A 4 4.12 -7.99 -64.49
C LYS A 4 5.40 -7.89 -63.65
N LYS A 5 6.55 -7.42 -64.22
CA LYS A 5 7.80 -7.24 -63.45
C LYS A 5 7.72 -6.08 -62.47
N LYS A 6 7.00 -5.03 -62.79
CA LYS A 6 6.77 -3.88 -61.86
C LYS A 6 5.87 -4.29 -60.68
N THR A 7 4.83 -5.10 -60.93
CA THR A 7 3.94 -5.60 -59.88
C THR A 7 4.67 -6.56 -58.91
N VAL A 8 5.49 -7.48 -59.47
CA VAL A 8 6.27 -8.40 -58.63
C VAL A 8 7.31 -7.65 -57.80
N LEU A 9 7.98 -6.65 -58.37
CA LEU A 9 8.92 -5.83 -57.62
C LEU A 9 8.23 -5.03 -56.50
N GLY A 10 7.02 -4.51 -56.77
CA GLY A 10 6.22 -3.82 -55.75
C GLY A 10 5.82 -4.72 -54.58
N ILE A 11 5.43 -5.97 -54.83
CA ILE A 11 5.10 -6.96 -53.81
C ILE A 11 6.32 -7.31 -52.94
N ILE A 12 7.50 -7.47 -53.58
CA ILE A 12 8.74 -7.75 -52.85
C ILE A 12 9.12 -6.58 -51.95
N LEU A 13 9.06 -5.34 -52.45
CA LEU A 13 9.37 -4.16 -51.65
C LEU A 13 8.40 -3.97 -50.48
N PHE A 14 7.10 -4.29 -50.68
CA PHE A 14 6.12 -4.25 -49.63
C PHE A 14 6.37 -5.32 -48.55
N ALA A 15 6.73 -6.54 -48.96
CA ALA A 15 7.07 -7.63 -48.03
C ALA A 15 8.32 -7.27 -47.18
N VAL A 16 9.36 -6.69 -47.84
CA VAL A 16 10.56 -6.22 -47.13
C VAL A 16 10.21 -5.10 -46.14
N PHE A 17 9.34 -4.16 -46.51
CA PHE A 17 8.88 -3.10 -45.63
C PHE A 17 8.14 -3.68 -44.37
N LEU A 18 7.28 -4.67 -44.57
CA LEU A 18 6.59 -5.32 -43.45
C LEU A 18 7.56 -6.05 -42.50
N ILE A 19 8.59 -6.69 -43.05
CA ILE A 19 9.63 -7.34 -42.25
C ILE A 19 10.40 -6.32 -41.41
N ILE A 20 10.81 -5.20 -42.02
CA ILE A 20 11.50 -4.13 -41.30
C ILE A 20 10.61 -3.53 -40.20
N ALA A 21 9.34 -3.25 -40.54
CA ALA A 21 8.35 -2.74 -39.55
C ALA A 21 8.15 -3.71 -38.40
N TYR A 22 8.09 -5.02 -38.66
CA TYR A 22 7.98 -6.04 -37.66
C TYR A 22 9.20 -6.09 -36.72
N PHE A 23 10.42 -6.03 -37.27
CA PHE A 23 11.62 -5.99 -36.41
C PHE A 23 11.75 -4.67 -35.64
N ALA A 24 11.37 -3.53 -36.25
CA ALA A 24 11.32 -2.26 -35.55
C ALA A 24 10.30 -2.29 -34.40
N TYR A 25 9.11 -2.88 -34.61
CA TYR A 25 8.09 -3.06 -33.59
C TYR A 25 8.58 -3.94 -32.42
N ILE A 26 9.22 -5.08 -32.71
CA ILE A 26 9.78 -5.95 -31.68
C ILE A 26 10.90 -5.25 -30.90
N SER A 27 11.78 -4.54 -31.59
CA SER A 27 12.87 -3.80 -30.96
C SER A 27 12.30 -2.70 -30.04
N LEU A 28 11.31 -1.96 -30.52
CA LEU A 28 10.65 -0.90 -29.76
C LEU A 28 9.82 -1.46 -28.59
N SER A 29 9.11 -2.57 -28.79
CA SER A 29 8.33 -3.22 -27.74
C SER A 29 9.22 -3.80 -26.62
N ASN A 30 10.42 -4.26 -26.96
CA ASN A 30 11.41 -4.69 -25.97
C ASN A 30 12.05 -3.51 -25.23
N TYR A 31 12.15 -2.34 -25.86
CA TYR A 31 12.66 -1.12 -25.24
C TYR A 31 11.60 -0.44 -24.36
N TYR A 32 10.31 -0.53 -24.75
CA TYR A 32 9.16 0.00 -24.01
C TYR A 32 8.40 -1.09 -23.22
N LYS A 33 9.03 -2.23 -22.83
CA LYS A 33 8.40 -3.07 -21.83
C LYS A 33 8.20 -2.24 -20.58
N PRO A 34 6.96 -1.87 -20.20
CA PRO A 34 6.71 -1.42 -18.84
C PRO A 34 7.15 -2.56 -17.96
N SER A 35 7.99 -2.28 -16.97
CA SER A 35 8.37 -3.24 -15.95
C SER A 35 7.09 -3.79 -15.37
N GLN A 36 6.71 -5.01 -15.76
CA GLN A 36 5.67 -5.77 -15.06
C GLN A 36 6.29 -6.18 -13.72
N GLU A 37 6.23 -5.27 -12.80
CA GLU A 37 6.50 -5.51 -11.40
C GLU A 37 5.26 -6.15 -10.77
N ASN A 38 5.00 -7.39 -11.16
CA ASN A 38 4.10 -8.31 -10.47
C ASN A 38 4.62 -9.73 -10.66
N GLN A 39 5.86 -9.97 -10.22
CA GLN A 39 6.27 -11.29 -9.79
C GLN A 39 6.52 -11.20 -8.30
N PRO A 40 5.96 -12.13 -7.49
CA PRO A 40 6.42 -12.27 -6.12
C PRO A 40 7.92 -12.55 -6.18
N ALA A 41 8.71 -11.64 -5.66
CA ALA A 41 10.14 -11.78 -5.54
C ALA A 41 10.42 -13.13 -4.86
N LYS A 42 10.96 -14.10 -5.62
CA LYS A 42 11.66 -15.23 -5.02
C LYS A 42 12.82 -14.62 -4.25
N SER A 43 12.63 -14.46 -2.95
CA SER A 43 13.69 -14.06 -2.05
C SER A 43 14.80 -15.09 -2.17
N ASN A 44 15.91 -14.71 -2.80
CA ASN A 44 17.18 -15.38 -2.56
C ASN A 44 17.52 -15.17 -1.08
N SER A 45 17.33 -16.22 -0.31
CA SER A 45 17.72 -16.33 1.08
C SER A 45 19.25 -16.22 1.20
N SER A 46 19.76 -14.99 1.30
CA SER A 46 21.06 -14.68 1.92
C SER A 46 21.24 -13.15 2.04
N GLN A 47 20.30 -12.49 2.76
CA GLN A 47 20.58 -11.23 3.44
C GLN A 47 20.11 -11.40 4.87
N ALA A 48 21.09 -11.45 5.78
CA ALA A 48 20.84 -11.37 7.21
C ALA A 48 19.88 -10.20 7.48
N ASP A 49 18.81 -10.48 8.24
CA ASP A 49 17.72 -9.60 8.63
C ASP A 49 18.19 -8.17 8.95
N LYS A 50 18.21 -7.29 7.96
CA LYS A 50 18.35 -5.87 8.23
C LYS A 50 16.96 -5.39 8.67
N LYS A 51 16.70 -5.53 9.97
CA LYS A 51 15.49 -4.99 10.60
C LYS A 51 15.39 -3.50 10.26
N THR A 52 14.27 -3.06 9.72
CA THR A 52 14.02 -1.67 9.38
C THR A 52 13.19 -1.04 10.51
N PRO A 53 13.79 -0.22 11.39
CA PRO A 53 13.03 0.42 12.47
C PRO A 53 11.91 1.29 11.91
N ALA A 54 10.72 1.19 12.50
CA ALA A 54 9.60 2.05 12.18
C ALA A 54 9.88 3.46 12.70
N PRO A 55 9.83 4.50 11.85
CA PRO A 55 9.95 5.89 12.29
C PRO A 55 8.91 6.24 13.36
N ASP A 56 9.34 6.86 14.46
CA ASP A 56 8.42 7.30 15.51
C ASP A 56 7.66 8.56 15.06
N PHE A 57 6.42 8.70 15.53
CA PHE A 57 5.56 9.84 15.26
C PHE A 57 4.57 10.05 16.40
N THR A 58 3.94 11.21 16.46
CA THR A 58 2.90 11.55 17.43
C THR A 58 1.58 11.81 16.70
N VAL A 59 0.51 11.22 17.20
CA VAL A 59 -0.88 11.42 16.77
C VAL A 59 -1.75 11.73 17.99
N TYR A 60 -3.05 11.94 17.78
CA TYR A 60 -3.99 12.26 18.85
C TYR A 60 -5.09 11.20 18.91
N ASP A 61 -5.45 10.76 20.13
CA ASP A 61 -6.60 9.89 20.32
C ASP A 61 -7.94 10.67 20.21
N THR A 62 -9.04 9.99 20.35
CA THR A 62 -10.40 10.58 20.30
C THR A 62 -10.69 11.55 21.44
N LYS A 63 -9.87 11.59 22.47
CA LYS A 63 -9.97 12.50 23.63
C LYS A 63 -9.00 13.66 23.52
N GLY A 64 -8.17 13.71 22.45
CA GLY A 64 -7.17 14.74 22.24
C GLY A 64 -5.84 14.49 22.98
N ASN A 65 -5.63 13.31 23.56
CA ASN A 65 -4.34 12.98 24.17
C ASN A 65 -3.31 12.63 23.08
N LYS A 66 -2.06 13.03 23.30
CA LYS A 66 -0.94 12.66 22.45
C LYS A 66 -0.60 11.19 22.65
N VAL A 67 -0.41 10.46 21.54
CA VAL A 67 -0.03 9.05 21.49
C VAL A 67 1.11 8.91 20.49
N LYS A 68 2.18 8.20 20.87
CA LYS A 68 3.31 7.92 20.02
C LYS A 68 3.31 6.46 19.59
N LEU A 69 3.86 6.15 18.41
CA LEU A 69 4.11 4.76 18.02
C LEU A 69 5.00 4.07 19.06
N SER A 70 6.01 4.77 19.58
CA SER A 70 6.92 4.25 20.60
C SER A 70 6.27 3.89 21.94
N ASP A 71 5.06 4.38 22.23
CA ASP A 71 4.32 4.01 23.44
C ASP A 71 3.86 2.52 23.42
N PHE A 72 3.86 1.91 22.23
CA PHE A 72 3.48 0.51 22.05
C PHE A 72 4.67 -0.45 21.94
N LYS A 73 5.89 -0.02 22.25
CA LYS A 73 7.05 -0.91 22.30
C LYS A 73 6.78 -2.13 23.19
N GLY A 74 7.17 -3.31 22.70
CA GLY A 74 6.89 -4.59 23.35
C GLY A 74 5.62 -5.27 22.85
N LYS A 75 4.80 -4.60 22.03
CA LYS A 75 3.62 -5.17 21.39
C LYS A 75 3.73 -5.02 19.86
N PRO A 76 3.29 -6.02 19.09
CA PRO A 76 3.19 -5.87 17.65
C PRO A 76 2.08 -4.86 17.29
N VAL A 77 2.29 -4.10 16.19
CA VAL A 77 1.39 -3.04 15.76
C VAL A 77 0.99 -3.24 14.30
N VAL A 78 -0.31 -3.14 14.03
CA VAL A 78 -0.87 -2.92 12.70
C VAL A 78 -1.16 -1.42 12.58
N LEU A 79 -0.34 -0.72 11.78
CA LEU A 79 -0.52 0.69 11.48
C LEU A 79 -1.20 0.83 10.12
N ASN A 80 -2.36 1.48 10.07
CA ASN A 80 -3.07 1.78 8.83
C ASN A 80 -3.33 3.28 8.73
N LEU A 81 -2.90 3.89 7.62
CA LEU A 81 -3.12 5.31 7.32
C LEU A 81 -4.27 5.43 6.32
N TRP A 82 -5.31 6.18 6.70
CA TRP A 82 -6.57 6.22 5.99
C TRP A 82 -7.24 7.60 6.05
N ALA A 83 -8.40 7.75 5.40
CA ALA A 83 -9.29 8.92 5.55
C ALA A 83 -10.74 8.52 5.23
N SER A 84 -11.72 9.22 5.81
CA SER A 84 -13.15 8.93 5.68
C SER A 84 -13.69 9.15 4.25
N TRP A 85 -13.04 9.94 3.44
CA TRP A 85 -13.39 10.20 2.05
C TRP A 85 -12.77 9.21 1.05
N CYS A 86 -11.87 8.32 1.49
CA CYS A 86 -11.10 7.40 0.64
C CYS A 86 -11.90 6.11 0.37
N PRO A 87 -12.41 5.85 -0.86
CA PRO A 87 -13.23 4.67 -1.11
C PRO A 87 -12.52 3.33 -0.87
N PRO A 88 -11.26 3.11 -1.32
CA PRO A 88 -10.56 1.85 -1.02
C PRO A 88 -10.30 1.66 0.48
N CYS A 89 -10.00 2.73 1.24
CA CYS A 89 -9.86 2.65 2.69
C CYS A 89 -11.15 2.14 3.36
N LYS A 90 -12.29 2.70 2.95
CA LYS A 90 -13.61 2.29 3.45
C LYS A 90 -13.93 0.85 3.11
N GLY A 91 -13.44 0.36 1.97
CA GLY A 91 -13.66 -1.02 1.53
C GLY A 91 -12.94 -2.05 2.40
N GLU A 92 -11.76 -1.73 2.94
CA GLU A 92 -10.97 -2.66 3.77
C GLU A 92 -11.31 -2.59 5.28
N MET A 93 -11.81 -1.45 5.78
CA MET A 93 -12.06 -1.25 7.22
C MET A 93 -12.93 -2.31 7.89
N PRO A 94 -13.97 -2.92 7.26
CA PRO A 94 -14.71 -4.03 7.85
C PRO A 94 -13.81 -5.22 8.22
N HIS A 95 -12.81 -5.55 7.39
CA HIS A 95 -11.85 -6.62 7.67
C HIS A 95 -10.96 -6.27 8.87
N PHE A 96 -10.47 -5.02 8.93
CA PHE A 96 -9.71 -4.53 10.10
C PHE A 96 -10.53 -4.61 11.38
N ASN A 97 -11.80 -4.21 11.34
CA ASN A 97 -12.69 -4.28 12.51
C ASN A 97 -12.91 -5.71 12.98
N THR A 98 -13.12 -6.64 12.05
CA THR A 98 -13.27 -8.07 12.37
C THR A 98 -11.99 -8.63 13.00
N GLN A 99 -10.83 -8.36 12.40
CA GLN A 99 -9.55 -8.87 12.88
C GLN A 99 -9.15 -8.21 14.21
N TYR A 100 -9.42 -6.92 14.40
CA TYR A 100 -9.21 -6.25 15.68
C TYR A 100 -9.96 -6.96 16.81
N ALA A 101 -11.24 -7.27 16.63
CA ALA A 101 -12.03 -7.99 17.63
C ALA A 101 -11.40 -9.34 18.02
N ASN A 102 -10.73 -10.02 17.07
CA ASN A 102 -10.12 -11.32 17.28
C ASN A 102 -8.75 -11.28 17.98
N VAL A 103 -7.98 -10.17 17.82
CA VAL A 103 -6.56 -10.14 18.25
C VAL A 103 -6.17 -8.92 19.10
N LYS A 104 -7.11 -8.09 19.52
CA LYS A 104 -6.86 -6.82 20.23
C LYS A 104 -6.09 -6.96 21.55
N ASP A 105 -6.09 -8.14 22.15
CA ASP A 105 -5.34 -8.41 23.39
C ASP A 105 -3.84 -8.59 23.11
N ASP A 106 -3.49 -9.08 21.91
CA ASP A 106 -2.14 -9.43 21.51
C ASP A 106 -1.49 -8.39 20.56
N VAL A 107 -2.30 -7.72 19.72
CA VAL A 107 -1.84 -6.83 18.65
C VAL A 107 -2.51 -5.47 18.78
N VAL A 108 -1.72 -4.42 18.74
CA VAL A 108 -2.21 -3.04 18.70
C VAL A 108 -2.63 -2.69 17.28
N PHE A 109 -3.81 -2.10 17.11
CA PHE A 109 -4.20 -1.46 15.86
C PHE A 109 -4.08 0.05 16.02
N MET A 110 -3.34 0.70 15.13
CA MET A 110 -3.27 2.15 15.01
C MET A 110 -3.92 2.57 13.69
N MET A 111 -5.23 2.86 13.73
CA MET A 111 -5.95 3.37 12.56
C MET A 111 -5.80 4.89 12.54
N VAL A 112 -4.82 5.38 11.76
CA VAL A 112 -4.42 6.79 11.73
C VAL A 112 -5.15 7.53 10.61
N ASP A 113 -6.08 8.39 10.98
CA ASP A 113 -6.83 9.27 10.09
C ASP A 113 -5.97 10.49 9.72
N LEU A 114 -5.74 10.68 8.40
CA LEU A 114 -4.91 11.76 7.87
C LEU A 114 -5.71 13.05 7.75
N VAL A 115 -5.70 13.83 8.82
CA VAL A 115 -6.42 15.10 8.93
C VAL A 115 -5.70 16.19 8.15
N ASP A 116 -6.39 16.83 7.17
CA ASP A 116 -5.88 17.97 6.39
C ASP A 116 -6.59 19.29 6.73
N GLY A 117 -7.59 19.24 7.61
CA GLY A 117 -8.36 20.40 8.07
C GLY A 117 -9.40 20.90 7.05
N GLN A 118 -9.50 20.29 5.87
CA GLN A 118 -10.43 20.69 4.80
C GLN A 118 -11.26 19.51 4.32
N ARG A 119 -10.63 18.58 3.60
CA ARG A 119 -11.26 17.39 3.04
C ARG A 119 -11.51 16.35 4.13
N GLU A 120 -10.54 16.19 5.04
CA GLU A 120 -10.63 15.35 6.23
C GLU A 120 -10.46 16.15 7.51
N THR A 121 -11.35 15.91 8.46
CA THR A 121 -11.29 16.50 9.81
C THR A 121 -11.53 15.41 10.84
N GLN A 122 -11.07 15.64 12.06
CA GLN A 122 -11.28 14.71 13.17
C GLN A 122 -12.77 14.34 13.35
N GLU A 123 -13.68 15.31 13.19
CA GLU A 123 -15.12 15.08 13.30
C GLU A 123 -15.65 14.17 12.18
N LYS A 124 -15.14 14.34 10.95
CA LYS A 124 -15.56 13.49 9.81
C LYS A 124 -15.08 12.05 9.99
N GLY A 125 -13.82 11.84 10.37
CA GLY A 125 -13.29 10.52 10.66
C GLY A 125 -14.03 9.83 11.80
N GLN A 126 -14.23 10.52 12.94
CA GLN A 126 -15.00 10.00 14.07
C GLN A 126 -16.45 9.65 13.68
N LYS A 127 -17.10 10.56 12.93
CA LYS A 127 -18.47 10.32 12.46
C LYS A 127 -18.54 9.07 11.59
N TYR A 128 -17.61 8.90 10.63
CA TYR A 128 -17.61 7.73 9.76
C TYR A 128 -17.50 6.43 10.57
N VAL A 129 -16.54 6.33 11.50
CA VAL A 129 -16.34 5.13 12.32
C VAL A 129 -17.58 4.83 13.18
N LYS A 130 -18.18 5.87 13.76
CA LYS A 130 -19.42 5.75 14.55
C LYS A 130 -20.61 5.29 13.69
N ASP A 131 -20.79 5.86 12.49
CA ASP A 131 -21.89 5.50 11.60
C ASP A 131 -21.78 4.04 11.10
N GLN A 132 -20.56 3.51 11.01
CA GLN A 132 -20.29 2.11 10.65
C GLN A 132 -20.31 1.17 11.86
N ALA A 133 -20.47 1.67 13.08
CA ALA A 133 -20.40 0.92 14.32
C ALA A 133 -19.09 0.10 14.46
N PHE A 134 -17.95 0.67 14.04
CA PHE A 134 -16.65 0.04 14.22
C PHE A 134 -16.10 0.29 15.63
N ASP A 135 -15.48 -0.73 16.22
CA ASP A 135 -14.81 -0.68 17.53
C ASP A 135 -13.30 -0.37 17.40
N LEU A 136 -12.83 -0.09 16.18
CA LEU A 136 -11.42 0.19 15.89
C LEU A 136 -10.91 1.41 16.67
N PRO A 137 -9.70 1.33 17.26
CA PRO A 137 -9.05 2.49 17.87
C PRO A 137 -8.57 3.45 16.77
N ILE A 138 -9.12 4.67 16.78
CA ILE A 138 -8.82 5.70 15.79
C ILE A 138 -7.92 6.76 16.41
N TYR A 139 -6.89 7.17 15.65
CA TYR A 139 -5.98 8.25 15.96
C TYR A 139 -5.99 9.27 14.84
N PHE A 140 -5.61 10.51 15.13
CA PHE A 140 -5.68 11.64 14.19
C PHE A 140 -4.30 12.26 13.99
N ASP A 141 -3.84 12.30 12.73
CA ASP A 141 -2.57 12.91 12.33
C ASP A 141 -2.75 14.42 12.07
N ASN A 142 -3.16 15.17 13.11
CA ASN A 142 -3.46 16.59 13.01
C ASN A 142 -2.24 17.45 12.62
N GLU A 143 -1.03 16.98 12.91
CA GLU A 143 0.23 17.68 12.66
C GLU A 143 1.00 17.06 11.48
N GLN A 144 0.40 16.13 10.76
CA GLN A 144 0.99 15.41 9.63
C GLN A 144 2.32 14.69 9.96
N GLN A 145 2.51 14.31 11.23
CA GLN A 145 3.74 13.66 11.66
C GLN A 145 3.84 12.22 11.12
N ALA A 146 2.75 11.46 11.18
CA ALA A 146 2.72 10.09 10.65
C ALA A 146 2.87 10.10 9.12
N SER A 147 2.09 10.92 8.41
CA SER A 147 2.15 11.02 6.96
C SER A 147 3.54 11.43 6.45
N ASN A 148 4.21 12.36 7.14
CA ASN A 148 5.56 12.80 6.78
C ASN A 148 6.62 11.75 7.13
N ALA A 149 6.53 11.09 8.30
CA ALA A 149 7.50 10.08 8.75
C ALA A 149 7.57 8.88 7.80
N TYR A 150 6.43 8.50 7.21
CA TYR A 150 6.34 7.38 6.27
C TYR A 150 6.27 7.80 4.80
N GLY A 151 6.35 9.11 4.49
CA GLY A 151 6.33 9.61 3.11
C GLY A 151 5.06 9.27 2.35
N ILE A 152 3.90 9.32 3.03
CA ILE A 152 2.62 8.87 2.49
C ILE A 152 2.20 9.73 1.29
N SER A 153 2.13 9.12 0.12
CA SER A 153 1.70 9.76 -1.13
C SER A 153 0.33 9.30 -1.60
N SER A 154 -0.13 8.15 -1.12
CA SER A 154 -1.47 7.61 -1.40
C SER A 154 -1.96 6.75 -0.24
N ILE A 155 -3.28 6.62 -0.11
CA ILE A 155 -3.94 5.84 0.93
C ILE A 155 -4.96 4.86 0.32
N PRO A 156 -5.24 3.74 1.02
CA PRO A 156 -4.69 3.35 2.31
C PRO A 156 -3.23 2.91 2.23
N ASP A 157 -2.51 2.96 3.36
CA ASP A 157 -1.17 2.41 3.51
C ASP A 157 -1.12 1.63 4.83
N THR A 158 -0.69 0.35 4.77
CA THR A 158 -0.72 -0.54 5.93
C THR A 158 0.68 -1.08 6.22
N LEU A 159 1.14 -0.90 7.45
CA LEU A 159 2.42 -1.40 7.92
C LEU A 159 2.20 -2.39 9.08
N PHE A 160 2.96 -3.49 9.04
CA PHE A 160 3.01 -4.51 10.09
C PHE A 160 4.34 -4.38 10.82
N ILE A 161 4.28 -4.05 12.12
CA ILE A 161 5.43 -3.69 12.94
C ILE A 161 5.54 -4.73 14.06
N ASP A 162 6.72 -5.32 14.23
CA ASP A 162 6.97 -6.32 15.28
C ASP A 162 7.06 -5.67 16.68
N SER A 163 7.09 -6.49 17.72
CA SER A 163 7.21 -6.03 19.11
C SER A 163 8.51 -5.28 19.42
N GLU A 164 9.54 -5.42 18.58
CA GLU A 164 10.78 -4.67 18.70
C GLU A 164 10.71 -3.29 18.04
N GLY A 165 9.63 -3.01 17.30
CA GLY A 165 9.41 -1.77 16.58
C GLY A 165 9.99 -1.75 15.18
N ASN A 166 10.19 -2.91 14.52
CA ASN A 166 10.67 -2.98 13.15
C ASN A 166 9.52 -3.25 12.18
N ILE A 167 9.56 -2.63 11.01
CA ILE A 167 8.65 -2.91 9.92
C ILE A 167 8.97 -4.30 9.34
N VAL A 168 8.00 -5.20 9.39
CA VAL A 168 8.09 -6.56 8.82
C VAL A 168 7.52 -6.57 7.40
N ASN A 169 6.37 -5.95 7.22
CA ASN A 169 5.71 -5.81 5.92
C ASN A 169 5.06 -4.42 5.79
N ALA A 170 4.95 -3.93 4.55
CA ALA A 170 4.24 -2.70 4.21
C ALA A 170 3.48 -2.89 2.89
N TYR A 171 2.26 -2.33 2.81
CA TYR A 171 1.39 -2.43 1.65
C TYR A 171 0.77 -1.08 1.34
N GLN A 172 1.00 -0.59 0.14
CA GLN A 172 0.35 0.61 -0.38
C GLN A 172 -0.88 0.22 -1.20
N GLY A 173 -2.03 0.81 -0.91
CA GLY A 173 -3.32 0.44 -1.47
C GLY A 173 -4.08 -0.53 -0.57
N ALA A 174 -5.38 -0.75 -0.90
CA ALA A 174 -6.25 -1.62 -0.10
C ALA A 174 -5.75 -3.07 -0.10
N ILE A 175 -5.80 -3.70 1.06
CA ILE A 175 -5.48 -5.11 1.26
C ILE A 175 -6.75 -5.91 1.53
N ASP A 176 -6.75 -7.17 1.10
CA ASP A 176 -7.81 -8.11 1.43
C ASP A 176 -7.63 -8.72 2.83
N GLU A 177 -8.66 -9.41 3.31
CA GLU A 177 -8.64 -10.02 4.64
C GLU A 177 -7.53 -11.08 4.78
N GLY A 178 -7.24 -11.84 3.73
CA GLY A 178 -6.18 -12.85 3.74
C GLY A 178 -4.80 -12.22 3.93
N THR A 179 -4.53 -11.12 3.23
CA THR A 179 -3.29 -10.33 3.38
C THR A 179 -3.19 -9.72 4.78
N LEU A 180 -4.29 -9.18 5.31
CA LEU A 180 -4.32 -8.64 6.68
C LEU A 180 -3.99 -9.73 7.72
N ILE A 181 -4.61 -10.92 7.63
CA ILE A 181 -4.34 -12.05 8.52
C ILE A 181 -2.88 -12.50 8.41
N ALA A 182 -2.35 -12.62 7.19
CA ALA A 182 -0.96 -13.02 6.97
C ALA A 182 0.03 -12.00 7.59
N GLY A 183 -0.25 -10.71 7.42
CA GLY A 183 0.52 -9.62 8.04
C GLY A 183 0.49 -9.67 9.56
N ILE A 184 -0.68 -9.82 10.17
CA ILE A 184 -0.84 -9.99 11.63
C ILE A 184 -0.02 -11.19 12.13
N ASN A 185 -0.12 -12.34 11.46
CA ASN A 185 0.63 -13.53 11.86
C ASN A 185 2.14 -13.37 11.73
N SER A 186 2.61 -12.52 10.82
CA SER A 186 4.06 -12.28 10.63
C SER A 186 4.70 -11.49 11.77
N ILE A 187 3.92 -10.72 12.54
CA ILE A 187 4.38 -9.89 13.66
C ILE A 187 4.07 -10.47 15.04
N LYS A 188 3.22 -11.50 15.12
CA LYS A 188 2.93 -12.26 16.36
C LYS A 188 3.98 -13.37 16.53
N LYS A 189 5.13 -13.04 17.08
CA LYS A 189 6.17 -14.01 17.45
C LYS A 189 6.41 -13.99 18.94
#